data_367179d5b4f40c055d4fb39c312d61de
#
_entry.id   367179d5b4f40c055d4fb39c312d61de
#
_cell.length_a   1.000
_cell.length_b   1.000
_cell.length_c   1.000
_cell.angle_alpha   90.00
_cell.angle_beta   90.00
_cell.angle_gamma   90.00
#
_symmetry.space_group_name_H-M   'P 1'
#
loop_
_entity.id
_entity.type
_entity.pdbx_description
1 polymer ?
#
loop_
_entity_poly.entity_id
_entity_poly.type
_entity_poly.pdbx_seq_one_letter_code
_entity_poly.pdbx_strand_id
1 'polypeptide(L)'
;MAKVSYKEAIKLTAQYVGCPYHVADVIIKAYGHIIYKLLLEGYETRMPVLGRFYLSTHKEQPERQWKDPRTNEYVTLASKPAYQKPDFKFFPSIIKEVREKTEGNLL
;
A
#
# COMPACT_ATOMS: atom_id res chain seq x y z
N MET A 1 1.33 9.35 -16.45
CA MET A 1 2.19 8.26 -16.01
C MET A 1 1.82 6.97 -16.74
N ALA A 2 2.79 6.35 -17.37
CA ALA A 2 2.56 5.08 -18.07
C ALA A 2 2.26 3.97 -17.05
N LYS A 3 1.37 3.07 -17.45
CA LYS A 3 0.99 1.95 -16.59
C LYS A 3 1.45 0.64 -17.20
N VAL A 4 2.00 -0.22 -16.37
CA VAL A 4 2.34 -1.59 -16.75
C VAL A 4 1.25 -2.49 -16.17
N SER A 5 0.66 -3.34 -17.00
CA SER A 5 -0.40 -4.24 -16.55
C SER A 5 0.16 -5.31 -15.62
N TYR A 6 -0.71 -5.90 -14.80
CA TYR A 6 -0.35 -6.99 -13.92
C TYR A 6 0.25 -8.18 -14.69
N LYS A 7 -0.34 -8.50 -15.83
CA LYS A 7 0.15 -9.59 -16.69
C LYS A 7 1.57 -9.31 -17.22
N GLU A 8 1.85 -8.09 -17.63
CA GLU A 8 3.18 -7.70 -18.07
C GLU A 8 4.19 -7.75 -16.94
N ALA A 9 3.82 -7.32 -15.74
CA ALA A 9 4.69 -7.39 -14.58
C ALA A 9 5.07 -8.84 -14.26
N ILE A 10 4.12 -9.76 -14.34
CA ILE A 10 4.39 -11.20 -14.15
C ILE A 10 5.33 -11.73 -15.24
N LYS A 11 5.09 -11.33 -16.49
CA LYS A 11 5.94 -11.73 -17.62
C LYS A 11 7.39 -11.29 -17.41
N LEU A 12 7.59 -10.04 -17.00
CA LEU A 12 8.92 -9.51 -16.71
C LEU A 12 9.58 -10.26 -15.54
N THR A 13 8.81 -10.59 -14.51
CA THR A 13 9.30 -11.37 -13.37
C THR A 13 9.73 -12.76 -13.81
N ALA A 14 8.93 -13.42 -14.63
CA ALA A 14 9.24 -14.74 -15.17
C ALA A 14 10.52 -14.71 -15.99
N GLN A 15 10.72 -13.68 -16.81
CA GLN A 15 11.94 -13.48 -17.61
C GLN A 15 13.15 -13.24 -16.72
N TYR A 16 13.00 -12.45 -15.68
CA TYR A 16 14.07 -12.14 -14.74
C TYR A 16 14.56 -13.38 -14.00
N VAL A 17 13.63 -14.21 -13.54
CA VAL A 17 13.94 -15.44 -12.80
C VAL A 17 14.37 -16.57 -13.74
N GLY A 18 13.87 -16.57 -14.97
CA GLY A 18 14.12 -17.65 -15.92
C GLY A 18 13.14 -18.82 -15.76
N CYS A 19 11.90 -18.54 -15.37
CA CYS A 19 10.86 -19.56 -15.20
C CYS A 19 9.68 -19.31 -16.16
N PRO A 20 8.82 -20.32 -16.38
CA PRO A 20 7.60 -20.14 -17.18
C PRO A 20 6.65 -19.12 -16.52
N TYR A 21 5.86 -18.45 -17.35
CA TYR A 21 4.88 -17.45 -16.89
C TYR A 21 3.93 -18.02 -15.82
N HIS A 22 3.39 -19.21 -16.05
CA HIS A 22 2.41 -19.78 -15.12
C HIS A 22 3.00 -20.08 -13.74
N VAL A 23 4.29 -20.38 -13.67
CA VAL A 23 4.99 -20.58 -12.39
C VAL A 23 5.12 -19.25 -11.65
N ALA A 24 5.55 -18.19 -12.33
CA ALA A 24 5.65 -16.87 -11.72
C ALA A 24 4.29 -16.36 -11.26
N ASP A 25 3.24 -16.55 -12.05
CA ASP A 25 1.88 -16.15 -11.72
C ASP A 25 1.39 -16.83 -10.44
N VAL A 26 1.57 -18.14 -10.32
CA VAL A 26 1.14 -18.89 -9.12
C VAL A 26 1.91 -18.43 -7.89
N ILE A 27 3.21 -18.24 -8.01
CA ILE A 27 4.05 -17.83 -6.87
C ILE A 27 3.68 -16.43 -6.39
N ILE A 28 3.48 -15.48 -7.31
CA ILE A 28 3.13 -14.10 -6.97
C ILE A 28 1.77 -14.05 -6.28
N LYS A 29 0.78 -14.76 -6.81
CA LYS A 29 -0.55 -14.83 -6.18
C LYS A 29 -0.51 -15.49 -4.81
N ALA A 30 0.25 -16.57 -4.67
CA ALA A 30 0.40 -17.25 -3.40
C ALA A 30 1.05 -16.34 -2.35
N TYR A 31 2.09 -15.61 -2.73
CA TYR A 31 2.77 -14.68 -1.84
C TYR A 31 1.85 -13.56 -1.38
N GLY A 32 1.10 -12.97 -2.30
CA GLY A 32 0.11 -11.94 -1.96
C GLY A 32 -0.95 -12.46 -0.99
N HIS A 33 -1.38 -13.70 -1.18
CA HIS A 33 -2.38 -14.31 -0.31
C HIS A 33 -1.82 -14.56 1.11
N ILE A 34 -0.56 -14.96 1.21
CA ILE A 34 0.10 -15.13 2.51
C ILE A 34 0.25 -13.78 3.23
N ILE A 35 0.61 -12.72 2.52
CA ILE A 35 0.68 -11.37 3.09
C ILE A 35 -0.71 -10.97 3.64
N TYR A 36 -1.76 -11.21 2.87
CA TYR A 36 -3.13 -10.94 3.28
C TYR A 36 -3.48 -11.65 4.59
N LYS A 37 -3.18 -12.94 4.67
CA LYS A 37 -3.44 -13.74 5.88
C LYS A 37 -2.67 -13.24 7.10
N LEU A 38 -1.40 -12.90 6.91
CA LEU A 38 -0.56 -12.40 8.00
C LEU A 38 -1.08 -11.08 8.54
N LEU A 39 -1.54 -10.18 7.67
CA LEU A 39 -2.13 -8.91 8.08
C LEU A 39 -3.43 -9.12 8.86
N LEU A 40 -4.27 -10.06 8.44
CA LEU A 40 -5.49 -10.41 9.17
C LEU A 40 -5.19 -10.93 10.57
N GLU A 41 -4.09 -11.62 10.77
CA GLU A 41 -3.66 -12.14 12.06
C GLU A 41 -2.92 -11.09 12.90
N GLY A 42 -2.72 -9.89 12.37
CA GLY A 42 -2.07 -8.79 13.08
C GLY A 42 -0.56 -8.74 12.96
N TYR A 43 0.01 -9.47 12.02
CA TYR A 43 1.46 -9.48 11.82
C TYR A 43 1.90 -8.46 10.79
N GLU A 44 3.08 -7.90 11.02
CA GLU A 44 3.80 -7.11 10.05
C GLU A 44 4.62 -8.04 9.17
N THR A 45 4.68 -7.77 7.86
CA THR A 45 5.47 -8.57 6.93
C THR A 45 6.23 -7.69 5.95
N ARG A 46 7.40 -8.18 5.53
CA ARG A 46 8.30 -7.42 4.67
C ARG A 46 8.11 -7.82 3.21
N MET A 47 8.07 -6.82 2.31
CA MET A 47 8.22 -7.04 0.88
C MET A 47 9.69 -6.83 0.53
N PRO A 48 10.39 -7.87 0.05
CA PRO A 48 11.82 -7.74 -0.28
C PRO A 48 12.09 -6.57 -1.23
N VAL A 49 13.16 -5.84 -0.97
CA VAL A 49 13.64 -4.71 -1.76
C VAL A 49 12.81 -3.43 -1.60
N LEU A 50 11.50 -3.53 -1.45
CA LEU A 50 10.60 -2.36 -1.51
C LEU A 50 10.25 -1.76 -0.16
N GLY A 51 9.84 -2.56 0.80
CA GLY A 51 9.35 -2.03 2.07
C GLY A 51 8.68 -3.07 2.94
N ARG A 52 7.69 -2.62 3.69
CA ARG A 52 6.97 -3.48 4.63
C ARG A 52 5.47 -3.19 4.66
N PHE A 53 4.69 -4.23 4.87
CA PHE A 53 3.27 -4.14 5.14
C PHE A 53 3.06 -4.16 6.65
N TYR A 54 2.20 -3.29 7.15
CA TYR A 54 1.90 -3.20 8.57
C TYR A 54 0.47 -2.74 8.79
N LEU A 55 0.02 -2.82 10.04
CA LEU A 55 -1.29 -2.31 10.42
C LEU A 55 -1.11 -0.98 11.14
N SER A 56 -1.73 0.06 10.63
CA SER A 56 -1.78 1.35 11.31
C SER A 56 -3.03 1.40 12.17
N THR A 57 -2.88 1.92 13.39
CA THR A 57 -3.99 2.02 14.33
C THR A 57 -4.57 3.43 14.28
N HIS A 58 -5.87 3.52 14.03
CA HIS A 58 -6.61 4.76 14.07
C HIS A 58 -7.42 4.80 15.37
N LYS A 59 -7.20 5.86 16.15
CA LYS A 59 -7.87 6.03 17.44
C LYS A 59 -9.36 6.26 17.26
N GLU A 60 -10.12 5.87 18.29
CA GLU A 60 -11.52 6.21 18.38
C GLU A 60 -11.71 7.72 18.28
N GLN A 61 -12.67 8.14 17.47
CA GLN A 61 -13.04 9.54 17.33
C GLN A 61 -14.41 9.74 17.97
N PRO A 62 -14.51 10.59 19.00
CA PRO A 62 -15.81 10.89 19.61
C PRO A 62 -16.68 11.71 18.68
N GLU A 63 -17.98 11.71 18.96
CA GLU A 63 -18.92 12.59 18.29
C GLU A 63 -18.47 14.03 18.44
N ARG A 64 -18.49 14.79 17.32
CA ARG A 64 -18.04 16.18 17.30
C ARG A 64 -18.92 17.00 16.38
N GLN A 65 -18.97 18.29 16.62
CA GLN A 65 -19.64 19.24 15.74
C GLN A 65 -18.64 19.90 14.80
N TRP A 66 -19.04 20.03 13.55
CA TRP A 66 -18.23 20.66 12.52
C TRP A 66 -19.06 21.72 11.80
N LYS A 67 -18.48 22.89 11.61
CA LYS A 67 -19.16 24.00 10.95
C LYS A 67 -18.91 23.90 9.46
N ASP A 68 -20.00 23.77 8.68
CA ASP A 68 -19.93 23.74 7.23
C ASP A 68 -19.63 25.15 6.69
N PRO A 69 -18.51 25.37 5.99
CA PRO A 69 -18.17 26.68 5.46
C PRO A 69 -19.14 27.18 4.36
N ARG A 70 -19.91 26.27 3.75
CA ARG A 70 -20.87 26.62 2.71
C ARG A 70 -22.16 27.21 3.27
N THR A 71 -22.69 26.58 4.31
CA THR A 71 -23.99 26.92 4.89
C THR A 71 -23.90 27.66 6.20
N ASN A 72 -22.70 27.71 6.82
CA ASN A 72 -22.46 28.24 8.14
C ASN A 72 -23.22 27.53 9.26
N GLU A 73 -23.75 26.35 8.96
CA GLU A 73 -24.45 25.50 9.91
C GLU A 73 -23.52 24.47 10.54
N TYR A 74 -23.83 24.07 11.78
CA TYR A 74 -23.11 23.01 12.44
C TYR A 74 -23.68 21.65 12.08
N VAL A 75 -22.77 20.73 11.69
CA VAL A 75 -23.12 19.35 11.39
C VAL A 75 -22.52 18.46 12.46
N THR A 76 -23.30 17.53 12.98
CA THR A 76 -22.82 16.53 13.94
C THR A 76 -22.15 15.38 13.21
N LEU A 77 -20.85 15.19 13.47
CA LEU A 77 -20.12 14.05 12.93
C LEU A 77 -20.22 12.89 13.93
N ALA A 78 -20.70 11.75 13.45
CA ALA A 78 -20.86 10.58 14.27
C ALA A 78 -19.53 10.08 14.84
N SER A 79 -19.58 9.46 16.00
CA SER A 79 -18.41 8.81 16.60
C SER A 79 -17.95 7.66 15.71
N LYS A 80 -16.62 7.47 15.65
CA LYS A 80 -16.00 6.36 14.91
C LYS A 80 -15.22 5.49 15.90
N PRO A 81 -15.43 4.17 15.91
CA PRO A 81 -14.66 3.29 16.76
C PRO A 81 -13.19 3.23 16.31
N ALA A 82 -12.33 2.84 17.21
CA ALA A 82 -10.93 2.57 16.85
C ALA A 82 -10.87 1.40 15.88
N TYR A 83 -9.99 1.46 14.91
CA TYR A 83 -9.81 0.41 13.92
C TYR A 83 -8.36 0.32 13.46
N GLN A 84 -8.00 -0.81 12.87
CA GLN A 84 -6.72 -1.03 12.25
C GLN A 84 -6.89 -1.07 10.73
N LYS A 85 -5.96 -0.45 10.03
CA LYS A 85 -5.96 -0.36 8.58
C LYS A 85 -4.64 -0.92 8.04
N PRO A 86 -4.67 -1.77 6.99
CA PRO A 86 -3.43 -2.19 6.34
C PRO A 86 -2.76 -1.02 5.63
N ASP A 87 -1.45 -0.96 5.74
CA ASP A 87 -0.67 0.12 5.15
C ASP A 87 0.66 -0.43 4.65
N PHE A 88 1.33 0.32 3.78
CA PHE A 88 2.62 -0.06 3.22
C PHE A 88 3.60 1.10 3.34
N LYS A 89 4.80 0.81 3.83
CA LYS A 89 5.85 1.81 3.97
C LYS A 89 7.07 1.40 3.16
N PHE A 90 7.44 2.22 2.18
CA PHE A 90 8.64 2.01 1.40
C PHE A 90 9.89 2.25 2.23
N PHE A 91 10.96 1.50 1.93
CA PHE A 91 12.25 1.76 2.55
C PHE A 91 12.77 3.15 2.13
N PRO A 92 13.43 3.87 3.04
CA PRO A 92 13.96 5.22 2.72
C PRO A 92 14.89 5.25 1.52
N SER A 93 15.67 4.20 1.30
CA SER A 93 16.56 4.10 0.13
C SER A 93 15.81 4.15 -1.19
N ILE A 94 14.65 3.46 -1.27
CA ILE A 94 13.81 3.46 -2.48
C ILE A 94 13.21 4.84 -2.71
N ILE A 95 12.72 5.47 -1.66
CA ILE A 95 12.14 6.81 -1.73
C ILE A 95 13.19 7.80 -2.25
N LYS A 96 14.41 7.72 -1.74
CA LYS A 96 15.51 8.58 -2.13
C LYS A 96 15.89 8.38 -3.60
N GLU A 97 16.04 7.14 -4.05
CA GLU A 97 16.39 6.84 -5.44
C GLU A 97 15.34 7.34 -6.43
N VAL A 98 14.07 7.11 -6.13
CA VAL A 98 12.98 7.58 -7.00
C VAL A 98 12.96 9.10 -7.05
N ARG A 99 13.16 9.77 -5.92
CA ARG A 99 13.18 11.23 -5.85
C ARG A 99 14.33 11.80 -6.67
N GLU A 100 15.52 11.26 -6.53
CA GLU A 100 16.71 11.72 -7.27
C GLU A 100 16.51 11.54 -8.78
N LYS A 101 15.98 10.41 -9.20
CA LYS A 101 15.71 10.16 -10.61
C LYS A 101 14.65 11.10 -11.18
N THR A 102 13.60 11.37 -10.40
CA THR A 102 12.53 12.28 -10.81
C THR A 102 13.05 13.72 -10.92
N GLU A 103 13.85 14.17 -9.96
CA GLU A 103 14.48 15.49 -10.01
C GLU A 103 15.39 15.63 -11.22
N GLY A 104 16.20 14.60 -11.53
CA GLY A 104 17.04 14.58 -12.71
C GLY A 104 16.26 14.67 -14.01
N ASN A 105 15.08 14.07 -14.07
CA ASN A 105 14.21 14.11 -15.25
C ASN A 105 13.50 15.45 -15.42
N LEU A 106 13.31 16.20 -14.33
CA LEU A 106 12.66 17.51 -14.36
C LEU A 106 13.62 18.66 -14.69
N LEU A 107 14.89 18.42 -14.56
CA LEU A 107 15.94 19.39 -14.89
C LEU A 107 16.37 19.26 -16.35
#